data_e06bcf10afb6709a2bd6349665839356
#
_entry.id   e06bcf10afb6709a2bd6349665839356
#
_cell.length_a   1.000
_cell.length_b   1.000
_cell.length_c   1.000
_cell.angle_alpha   90.00
_cell.angle_beta   90.00
_cell.angle_gamma   90.00
#
_symmetry.space_group_name_H-M   'P 1'
#
loop_
_entity.id
_entity.type
_entity.pdbx_description
1 polymer ?
#
loop_
_entity_poly.entity_id
_entity_poly.type
_entity_poly.pdbx_seq_one_letter_code
_entity_poly.pdbx_strand_id
1 'polypeptide(L)'
;VNKTTGKETKLFSIDQINQWIAPTKDIKVRALYNAQFPFAGKSIVMVSNGSKLFTIDFKKHKLISEMEYAEGESLLEANAQQNAFAYLKGSNLYVRTFDVANYNAMSKDKKSHDFQISTDGSREIVYGQSVHRDEFGISKGTFWSPNGEKLAFYRMDQSMVTDYPQVDIPEIGFDHPETQSCIATPAPDKYPMAG
;
A
#
# COMPACT_ATOMS: atom_id res chain seq x y z
N VAL A 1 -15.03 -4.66 -18.19
CA VAL A 1 -15.29 -4.99 -19.61
C VAL A 1 -15.39 -6.51 -19.76
N ASN A 2 -16.45 -6.98 -20.37
CA ASN A 2 -16.57 -8.40 -20.72
C ASN A 2 -15.64 -8.70 -21.91
N LYS A 3 -14.68 -9.60 -21.73
CA LYS A 3 -13.65 -9.90 -22.75
C LYS A 3 -14.21 -10.47 -24.06
N THR A 4 -15.38 -11.13 -24.00
CA THR A 4 -15.98 -11.76 -25.16
C THR A 4 -16.89 -10.81 -25.95
N THR A 5 -17.60 -9.93 -25.25
CA THR A 5 -18.62 -9.06 -25.86
C THR A 5 -18.19 -7.59 -25.96
N GLY A 6 -17.09 -7.21 -25.32
CA GLY A 6 -16.66 -5.81 -25.19
C GLY A 6 -17.57 -4.94 -24.31
N LYS A 7 -18.66 -5.52 -23.77
CA LYS A 7 -19.64 -4.75 -22.99
C LYS A 7 -19.05 -4.29 -21.66
N GLU A 8 -19.17 -3.00 -21.40
CA GLU A 8 -18.81 -2.40 -20.11
C GLU A 8 -20.00 -2.46 -19.14
N THR A 9 -19.70 -2.80 -17.89
CA THR A 9 -20.69 -2.79 -16.82
C THR A 9 -20.06 -2.13 -15.62
N LYS A 10 -20.73 -1.12 -15.08
CA LYS A 10 -20.32 -0.48 -13.82
C LYS A 10 -20.52 -1.48 -12.68
N LEU A 11 -19.48 -1.77 -11.93
CA LEU A 11 -19.53 -2.68 -10.78
C LEU A 11 -20.03 -1.97 -9.53
N PHE A 12 -19.50 -0.78 -9.27
CA PHE A 12 -19.85 0.06 -8.11
C PHE A 12 -19.35 1.50 -8.34
N SER A 13 -19.70 2.40 -7.43
CA SER A 13 -19.20 3.77 -7.37
C SER A 13 -18.46 4.02 -6.05
N ILE A 14 -17.74 5.14 -5.97
CA ILE A 14 -17.11 5.61 -4.74
C ILE A 14 -18.15 5.79 -3.62
N ASP A 15 -19.32 6.36 -3.95
CA ASP A 15 -20.39 6.57 -2.98
C ASP A 15 -20.92 5.25 -2.41
N GLN A 16 -21.07 4.23 -3.26
CA GLN A 16 -21.47 2.90 -2.80
C GLN A 16 -20.40 2.27 -1.90
N ILE A 17 -19.11 2.38 -2.26
CA ILE A 17 -18.02 1.94 -1.39
C ILE A 17 -18.11 2.63 -0.04
N ASN A 18 -18.27 3.94 -0.01
CA ASN A 18 -18.38 4.71 1.21
C ASN A 18 -19.63 4.35 2.04
N GLN A 19 -20.74 3.98 1.41
CA GLN A 19 -21.90 3.44 2.12
C GLN A 19 -21.61 2.07 2.76
N TRP A 20 -20.87 1.20 2.08
CA TRP A 20 -20.57 -0.14 2.59
C TRP A 20 -19.53 -0.14 3.72
N ILE A 21 -18.69 0.88 3.79
CA ILE A 21 -17.71 1.08 4.88
C ILE A 21 -18.25 2.00 5.99
N ALA A 22 -19.44 2.55 5.85
CA ALA A 22 -20.02 3.59 6.69
C ALA A 22 -20.15 3.33 8.21
N PRO A 23 -19.90 2.15 8.78
CA PRO A 23 -19.77 2.04 10.23
C PRO A 23 -18.64 2.88 10.83
N THR A 24 -17.70 3.34 10.01
CA THR A 24 -16.60 4.24 10.41
C THR A 24 -16.88 5.66 9.91
N LYS A 25 -17.51 6.47 10.75
CA LYS A 25 -18.11 7.78 10.38
C LYS A 25 -17.20 8.82 9.75
N ASP A 26 -15.88 8.72 9.92
CA ASP A 26 -14.94 9.79 9.54
C ASP A 26 -13.97 9.41 8.41
N ILE A 27 -14.11 8.22 7.82
CA ILE A 27 -13.15 7.70 6.86
C ILE A 27 -13.82 7.49 5.52
N LYS A 28 -13.43 8.30 4.53
CA LYS A 28 -13.94 8.20 3.16
C LYS A 28 -12.84 7.77 2.20
N VAL A 29 -13.15 6.83 1.35
CA VAL A 29 -12.39 6.55 0.13
C VAL A 29 -12.68 7.69 -0.85
N ARG A 30 -11.64 8.35 -1.36
CA ARG A 30 -11.75 9.50 -2.26
C ARG A 30 -11.49 9.15 -3.72
N ALA A 31 -10.80 8.03 -3.95
CA ALA A 31 -10.43 7.59 -5.29
C ALA A 31 -10.39 6.06 -5.37
N LEU A 32 -10.55 5.52 -6.58
CA LEU A 32 -10.53 4.07 -6.83
C LEU A 32 -9.36 3.65 -7.75
N TYR A 33 -8.41 4.54 -8.03
CA TYR A 33 -7.27 4.23 -8.91
C TYR A 33 -6.36 3.13 -8.33
N ASN A 34 -6.37 2.94 -7.01
CA ASN A 34 -5.65 1.89 -6.30
C ASN A 34 -6.51 0.67 -5.94
N ALA A 35 -7.72 0.58 -6.50
CA ALA A 35 -8.60 -0.56 -6.26
C ALA A 35 -7.99 -1.85 -6.84
N GLN A 36 -7.89 -2.88 -6.01
CA GLN A 36 -7.36 -4.18 -6.38
C GLN A 36 -8.45 -5.25 -6.35
N PHE A 37 -8.40 -6.17 -7.29
CA PHE A 37 -9.29 -7.33 -7.37
C PHE A 37 -8.47 -8.61 -7.16
N PRO A 38 -8.17 -8.96 -5.90
CA PRO A 38 -7.16 -9.97 -5.57
C PRO A 38 -7.55 -11.38 -5.99
N PHE A 39 -8.85 -11.65 -6.21
CA PHE A 39 -9.34 -12.98 -6.52
C PHE A 39 -10.10 -12.99 -7.86
N ALA A 40 -9.53 -13.66 -8.85
CA ALA A 40 -10.21 -13.86 -10.13
C ALA A 40 -11.56 -14.57 -9.93
N GLY A 41 -12.63 -14.02 -10.52
CA GLY A 41 -13.97 -14.59 -10.46
C GLY A 41 -14.73 -14.39 -9.14
N LYS A 42 -14.13 -13.77 -8.13
CA LYS A 42 -14.82 -13.40 -6.88
C LYS A 42 -15.24 -11.93 -6.88
N SER A 43 -16.25 -11.63 -6.07
CA SER A 43 -16.80 -10.27 -5.92
C SER A 43 -16.06 -9.45 -4.83
N ILE A 44 -14.76 -9.68 -4.70
CA ILE A 44 -13.96 -9.01 -3.69
C ILE A 44 -13.18 -7.87 -4.32
N VAL A 45 -13.25 -6.71 -3.70
CA VAL A 45 -12.43 -5.54 -4.03
C VAL A 45 -11.72 -5.05 -2.77
N MET A 46 -10.48 -4.63 -2.91
CA MET A 46 -9.72 -3.94 -1.90
C MET A 46 -9.54 -2.48 -2.30
N VAL A 47 -9.80 -1.58 -1.39
CA VAL A 47 -9.65 -0.14 -1.58
C VAL A 47 -8.99 0.47 -0.35
N SER A 48 -8.17 1.49 -0.57
CA SER A 48 -7.47 2.20 0.51
C SER A 48 -7.86 3.67 0.53
N ASN A 49 -7.81 4.28 1.70
CA ASN A 49 -7.92 5.72 1.87
C ASN A 49 -6.61 6.37 2.36
N GLY A 50 -5.50 5.63 2.28
CA GLY A 50 -4.19 6.06 2.76
C GLY A 50 -3.82 5.52 4.14
N SER A 51 -4.73 5.56 5.11
CA SER A 51 -4.47 5.03 6.47
C SER A 51 -5.07 3.65 6.70
N LYS A 52 -6.09 3.29 5.95
CA LYS A 52 -6.81 2.01 6.10
C LYS A 52 -6.99 1.31 4.76
N LEU A 53 -6.95 -0.01 4.82
CA LEU A 53 -7.30 -0.90 3.72
C LEU A 53 -8.63 -1.58 4.03
N PHE A 54 -9.58 -1.47 3.12
CA PHE A 54 -10.90 -2.07 3.21
C PHE A 54 -11.03 -3.22 2.22
N THR A 55 -11.43 -4.38 2.69
CA THR A 55 -11.79 -5.52 1.85
C THR A 55 -13.31 -5.63 1.82
N ILE A 56 -13.90 -5.61 0.63
CA ILE A 56 -15.34 -5.46 0.43
C ILE A 56 -15.85 -6.54 -0.54
N ASP A 57 -16.94 -7.21 -0.18
CA ASP A 57 -17.73 -7.99 -1.15
C ASP A 57 -18.73 -7.05 -1.84
N PHE A 58 -18.42 -6.64 -3.06
CA PHE A 58 -19.23 -5.66 -3.79
C PHE A 58 -20.55 -6.22 -4.35
N LYS A 59 -20.74 -7.54 -4.41
CA LYS A 59 -22.05 -8.15 -4.72
C LYS A 59 -22.94 -8.28 -3.50
N LYS A 60 -22.36 -8.55 -2.35
CA LYS A 60 -23.10 -8.62 -1.09
C LYS A 60 -23.23 -7.25 -0.41
N HIS A 61 -22.63 -6.21 -0.97
CA HIS A 61 -22.61 -4.85 -0.43
C HIS A 61 -22.11 -4.83 1.04
N LYS A 62 -21.07 -5.59 1.33
CA LYS A 62 -20.64 -5.83 2.70
C LYS A 62 -19.13 -5.59 2.85
N LEU A 63 -18.77 -4.81 3.88
CA LEU A 63 -17.42 -4.75 4.39
C LEU A 63 -17.06 -6.11 5.02
N ILE A 64 -15.98 -6.71 4.55
CA ILE A 64 -15.46 -7.99 5.06
C ILE A 64 -14.44 -7.72 6.14
N SER A 65 -13.50 -6.82 5.86
CA SER A 65 -12.44 -6.49 6.80
C SER A 65 -11.96 -5.06 6.62
N GLU A 66 -11.45 -4.52 7.69
CA GLU A 66 -10.78 -3.25 7.79
C GLU A 66 -9.41 -3.51 8.45
N MET A 67 -8.35 -3.00 7.84
CA MET A 67 -7.01 -3.04 8.39
C MET A 67 -6.47 -1.61 8.46
N GLU A 68 -6.00 -1.23 9.62
CA GLU A 68 -5.33 0.04 9.84
C GLU A 68 -3.81 -0.18 9.82
N TYR A 69 -3.09 0.70 9.15
CA TYR A 69 -1.64 0.74 9.23
C TYR A 69 -1.24 1.48 10.50
N ALA A 70 -0.34 0.90 11.27
CA ALA A 70 0.24 1.61 12.39
C ALA A 70 1.12 2.75 11.88
N GLU A 71 1.33 3.75 12.73
CA GLU A 71 2.22 4.85 12.41
C GLU A 71 3.63 4.32 12.04
N GLY A 72 4.17 4.83 10.96
CA GLY A 72 5.47 4.40 10.43
C GLY A 72 5.45 3.07 9.66
N GLU A 73 4.27 2.47 9.44
CA GLU A 73 4.10 1.31 8.56
C GLU A 73 3.71 1.73 7.14
N SER A 74 4.32 1.12 6.14
CA SER A 74 4.00 1.31 4.72
C SER A 74 3.73 -0.03 4.06
N LEU A 75 2.51 -0.23 3.55
CA LEU A 75 2.18 -1.44 2.80
C LEU A 75 2.96 -1.48 1.49
N LEU A 76 3.60 -2.62 1.21
CA LEU A 76 4.23 -2.90 -0.07
C LEU A 76 3.33 -3.75 -0.95
N GLU A 77 2.97 -4.94 -0.50
CA GLU A 77 2.18 -5.87 -1.31
C GLU A 77 1.45 -6.90 -0.44
N ALA A 78 0.20 -7.20 -0.80
CA ALA A 78 -0.53 -8.33 -0.27
C ALA A 78 -0.35 -9.56 -1.17
N ASN A 79 -0.32 -10.77 -0.59
CA ASN A 79 -0.36 -11.99 -1.40
C ASN A 79 -1.75 -12.18 -2.04
N ALA A 80 -1.82 -13.03 -3.08
CA ALA A 80 -3.08 -13.27 -3.82
C ALA A 80 -4.20 -13.84 -2.94
N GLN A 81 -3.85 -14.56 -1.89
CA GLN A 81 -4.80 -15.16 -0.92
C GLN A 81 -5.29 -14.17 0.13
N GLN A 82 -4.71 -12.96 0.18
CA GLN A 82 -5.03 -11.91 1.15
C GLN A 82 -4.89 -12.34 2.62
N ASN A 83 -3.97 -13.25 2.87
CA ASN A 83 -3.68 -13.76 4.20
C ASN A 83 -2.27 -13.42 4.69
N ALA A 84 -1.49 -12.74 3.87
CA ALA A 84 -0.18 -12.20 4.23
C ALA A 84 0.08 -10.87 3.50
N PHE A 85 0.77 -9.97 4.18
CA PHE A 85 1.14 -8.65 3.68
C PHE A 85 2.62 -8.41 3.93
N ALA A 86 3.33 -7.96 2.89
CA ALA A 86 4.65 -7.38 3.04
C ALA A 86 4.50 -5.88 3.32
N TYR A 87 5.20 -5.37 4.32
CA TYR A 87 5.17 -3.97 4.69
C TYR A 87 6.51 -3.52 5.27
N LEU A 88 6.74 -2.22 5.25
CA LEU A 88 7.88 -1.61 5.93
C LEU A 88 7.43 -1.03 7.26
N LYS A 89 8.32 -1.15 8.26
CA LYS A 89 8.25 -0.40 9.50
C LYS A 89 9.61 0.25 9.73
N GLY A 90 9.63 1.57 9.68
CA GLY A 90 10.87 2.28 9.42
C GLY A 90 11.45 1.82 8.06
N SER A 91 12.71 1.48 8.02
CA SER A 91 13.38 0.98 6.79
C SER A 91 13.45 -0.55 6.70
N ASN A 92 12.86 -1.28 7.64
CA ASN A 92 12.94 -2.74 7.68
C ASN A 92 11.69 -3.40 7.12
N LEU A 93 11.92 -4.52 6.44
CA LEU A 93 10.87 -5.35 5.85
C LEU A 93 10.27 -6.29 6.89
N TYR A 94 8.95 -6.35 6.90
CA TYR A 94 8.14 -7.25 7.72
C TYR A 94 7.12 -7.98 6.86
N VAL A 95 6.69 -9.13 7.35
CA VAL A 95 5.52 -9.85 6.82
C VAL A 95 4.51 -10.00 7.96
N ARG A 96 3.28 -9.58 7.72
CA ARG A 96 2.14 -9.82 8.61
C ARG A 96 1.26 -10.90 8.02
N THR A 97 0.96 -11.92 8.80
CA THR A 97 0.05 -13.01 8.40
C THR A 97 -1.25 -12.96 9.18
N PHE A 98 -2.32 -13.45 8.56
CA PHE A 98 -3.65 -13.53 9.17
C PHE A 98 -4.18 -14.96 9.07
N ASP A 99 -4.85 -15.41 10.10
CA ASP A 99 -5.56 -16.68 10.05
C ASP A 99 -6.86 -16.53 9.23
N VAL A 100 -6.84 -17.07 8.02
CA VAL A 100 -7.96 -16.99 7.06
C VAL A 100 -9.12 -17.91 7.42
N ALA A 101 -8.89 -18.97 8.21
CA ALA A 101 -9.94 -19.91 8.63
C ALA A 101 -11.05 -19.20 9.44
N ASN A 102 -10.74 -18.05 9.99
CA ASN A 102 -11.65 -17.20 10.76
C ASN A 102 -12.10 -15.93 10.03
N TYR A 103 -12.10 -15.90 8.72
CA TYR A 103 -12.46 -14.75 7.88
C TYR A 103 -13.81 -14.08 8.25
N ASN A 104 -14.76 -14.85 8.80
CA ASN A 104 -16.06 -14.37 9.29
C ASN A 104 -16.03 -13.75 10.68
N ALA A 105 -14.93 -13.83 11.36
CA ALA A 105 -14.73 -13.38 12.73
C ALA A 105 -13.60 -12.35 12.81
N MET A 106 -13.44 -11.40 11.91
CA MET A 106 -12.53 -10.25 12.10
C MET A 106 -13.08 -9.33 13.20
N SER A 107 -13.21 -9.88 14.38
CA SER A 107 -13.40 -9.14 15.62
C SER A 107 -12.07 -8.53 16.03
N LYS A 108 -12.09 -7.51 16.87
CA LYS A 108 -10.92 -6.74 17.35
C LYS A 108 -9.80 -7.56 18.01
N ASP A 109 -9.99 -8.87 18.22
CA ASP A 109 -9.10 -9.73 18.99
C ASP A 109 -8.28 -10.69 18.12
N LYS A 110 -8.14 -10.46 16.82
CA LYS A 110 -7.41 -11.38 15.95
C LYS A 110 -5.92 -11.14 15.98
N LYS A 111 -5.24 -12.19 16.35
CA LYS A 111 -3.78 -12.28 16.33
C LYS A 111 -3.29 -12.24 14.89
N SER A 112 -2.85 -11.09 14.44
CA SER A 112 -1.87 -11.01 13.36
C SER A 112 -0.52 -11.45 13.91
N HIS A 113 0.24 -12.18 13.12
CA HIS A 113 1.62 -12.50 13.45
C HIS A 113 2.53 -11.70 12.54
N ASP A 114 3.39 -10.89 13.16
CA ASP A 114 4.38 -10.08 12.47
C ASP A 114 5.73 -10.78 12.50
N PHE A 115 6.32 -10.95 11.34
CA PHE A 115 7.65 -11.50 11.17
C PHE A 115 8.58 -10.42 10.64
N GLN A 116 9.60 -10.07 11.40
CA GLN A 116 10.66 -9.20 10.91
C GLN A 116 11.56 -9.97 9.97
N ILE A 117 11.71 -9.48 8.75
CA ILE A 117 12.51 -10.13 7.69
C ILE A 117 13.90 -9.52 7.61
N SER A 118 14.02 -8.22 7.85
CA SER A 118 15.30 -7.51 7.81
C SER A 118 15.55 -6.70 9.08
N THR A 119 16.83 -6.43 9.38
CA THR A 119 17.26 -5.70 10.57
C THR A 119 18.25 -4.57 10.29
N ASP A 120 18.75 -4.50 9.04
CA ASP A 120 19.79 -3.56 8.59
C ASP A 120 19.25 -2.51 7.61
N GLY A 121 17.92 -2.41 7.50
CA GLY A 121 17.27 -1.41 6.66
C GLY A 121 17.65 0.01 7.09
N SER A 122 18.01 0.84 6.11
CA SER A 122 18.41 2.22 6.29
C SER A 122 18.09 3.04 5.03
N ARG A 123 18.52 4.28 4.99
CA ARG A 123 18.47 5.08 3.76
C ARG A 123 19.31 4.46 2.64
N GLU A 124 20.41 3.82 3.00
CA GLU A 124 21.33 3.17 2.06
C GLU A 124 20.93 1.74 1.73
N ILE A 125 20.32 1.03 2.66
CA ILE A 125 19.90 -0.37 2.49
C ILE A 125 18.39 -0.42 2.39
N VAL A 126 17.90 -0.54 1.16
CA VAL A 126 16.47 -0.48 0.84
C VAL A 126 15.91 -1.87 0.63
N TYR A 127 14.81 -2.16 1.29
CA TYR A 127 14.10 -3.43 1.20
C TYR A 127 12.74 -3.29 0.52
N GLY A 128 12.43 -4.23 -0.36
CA GLY A 128 11.09 -4.44 -0.89
C GLY A 128 10.51 -3.29 -1.72
N GLN A 129 11.28 -2.26 -1.99
CA GLN A 129 10.88 -1.10 -2.78
C GLN A 129 11.60 -1.09 -4.12
N SER A 130 11.03 -0.40 -5.10
CA SER A 130 11.72 -0.05 -6.32
C SER A 130 12.65 1.12 -6.05
N VAL A 131 13.93 0.96 -6.32
CA VAL A 131 14.92 2.05 -6.34
C VAL A 131 15.11 2.63 -7.75
N HIS A 132 14.32 2.14 -8.71
CA HIS A 132 14.40 2.55 -10.12
C HIS A 132 13.45 3.71 -10.45
N ARG A 133 12.84 4.34 -9.46
CA ARG A 133 11.96 5.53 -9.60
C ARG A 133 10.83 5.34 -10.60
N ASP A 134 10.25 4.13 -10.63
CA ASP A 134 9.21 3.72 -11.57
C ASP A 134 9.63 3.76 -13.05
N GLU A 135 10.93 3.90 -13.31
CA GLU A 135 11.49 3.80 -14.65
C GLU A 135 11.40 2.36 -15.17
N PHE A 136 11.34 2.21 -16.48
CA PHE A 136 11.25 0.91 -17.17
C PHE A 136 10.06 0.04 -16.74
N GLY A 137 9.04 0.64 -16.12
CA GLY A 137 7.88 -0.07 -15.58
C GLY A 137 8.18 -0.87 -14.29
N ILE A 138 9.29 -0.60 -13.62
CA ILE A 138 9.66 -1.23 -12.35
C ILE A 138 9.14 -0.36 -11.21
N SER A 139 7.95 -0.70 -10.70
CA SER A 139 7.25 0.08 -9.67
C SER A 139 7.20 -0.57 -8.29
N LYS A 140 7.76 -1.78 -8.15
CA LYS A 140 7.76 -2.52 -6.88
C LYS A 140 9.03 -3.34 -6.70
N GLY A 141 9.28 -3.76 -5.47
CA GLY A 141 10.42 -4.60 -5.08
C GLY A 141 10.04 -5.83 -4.27
N THR A 142 8.76 -6.20 -4.24
CA THR A 142 8.24 -7.42 -3.60
C THR A 142 7.45 -8.26 -4.60
N PHE A 143 7.57 -9.58 -4.51
CA PHE A 143 6.98 -10.51 -5.46
C PHE A 143 6.53 -11.78 -4.73
N TRP A 144 5.23 -11.93 -4.53
CA TRP A 144 4.66 -13.14 -3.95
C TRP A 144 4.58 -14.27 -4.95
N SER A 145 4.87 -15.49 -4.51
CA SER A 145 4.57 -16.69 -5.30
C SER A 145 3.06 -16.83 -5.54
N PRO A 146 2.62 -17.45 -6.65
CA PRO A 146 1.20 -17.60 -6.94
C PRO A 146 0.38 -18.29 -5.85
N ASN A 147 1.00 -19.21 -5.09
CA ASN A 147 0.37 -19.88 -3.95
C ASN A 147 0.47 -19.06 -2.63
N GLY A 148 1.12 -17.90 -2.64
CA GLY A 148 1.24 -17.00 -1.51
C GLY A 148 2.16 -17.47 -0.37
N GLU A 149 2.93 -18.54 -0.57
CA GLU A 149 3.77 -19.14 0.46
C GLU A 149 5.20 -18.58 0.51
N LYS A 150 5.63 -17.93 -0.57
CA LYS A 150 6.99 -17.40 -0.71
C LYS A 150 6.93 -15.95 -1.13
N LEU A 151 7.82 -15.16 -0.56
CA LEU A 151 8.04 -13.76 -0.91
C LEU A 151 9.48 -13.60 -1.42
N ALA A 152 9.64 -13.21 -2.68
CA ALA A 152 10.89 -12.65 -3.18
C ALA A 152 10.86 -11.14 -3.01
N PHE A 153 12.01 -10.54 -2.70
CA PHE A 153 12.12 -9.10 -2.54
C PHE A 153 13.50 -8.59 -2.94
N TYR A 154 13.57 -7.32 -3.29
CA TYR A 154 14.84 -6.65 -3.48
C TYR A 154 15.44 -6.24 -2.13
N ARG A 155 16.74 -6.49 -1.98
CA ARG A 155 17.62 -5.81 -1.05
C ARG A 155 18.63 -5.04 -1.88
N MET A 156 18.53 -3.75 -1.86
CA MET A 156 19.37 -2.87 -2.67
C MET A 156 20.30 -2.09 -1.73
N ASP A 157 21.60 -2.17 -2.01
CA ASP A 157 22.62 -1.34 -1.38
C ASP A 157 22.92 -0.16 -2.30
N GLN A 158 22.48 1.00 -1.89
CA GLN A 158 22.71 2.26 -2.60
C GLN A 158 23.70 3.18 -1.87
N SER A 159 24.54 2.63 -1.00
CA SER A 159 25.57 3.40 -0.29
C SER A 159 26.54 4.12 -1.23
N MET A 160 26.82 3.51 -2.38
CA MET A 160 27.68 4.08 -3.43
C MET A 160 26.96 5.08 -4.34
N VAL A 161 25.64 5.22 -4.22
CA VAL A 161 24.88 6.16 -5.04
C VAL A 161 25.00 7.55 -4.45
N THR A 162 25.39 8.51 -5.29
CA THR A 162 25.53 9.91 -4.90
C THR A 162 24.20 10.53 -4.55
N ASP A 163 24.21 11.41 -3.55
CA ASP A 163 23.05 12.23 -3.21
C ASP A 163 22.87 13.34 -4.25
N TYR A 164 21.71 13.31 -4.91
CA TYR A 164 21.30 14.42 -5.78
C TYR A 164 20.70 15.54 -4.90
N PRO A 165 21.21 16.78 -5.03
CA PRO A 165 20.72 17.88 -4.22
C PRO A 165 19.31 18.27 -4.65
N GLN A 166 18.35 18.03 -3.76
CA GLN A 166 16.98 18.48 -3.90
C GLN A 166 16.60 19.33 -2.69
N VAL A 167 15.60 20.15 -2.88
CA VAL A 167 15.00 20.95 -1.82
C VAL A 167 13.49 20.77 -1.83
N ASP A 168 12.93 20.61 -0.65
CA ASP A 168 11.48 20.67 -0.46
C ASP A 168 11.08 22.12 -0.23
N ILE A 169 10.15 22.59 -1.04
CA ILE A 169 9.53 23.89 -0.90
C ILE A 169 8.14 23.63 -0.32
N PRO A 170 7.84 24.13 0.89
CA PRO A 170 6.52 23.97 1.48
C PRO A 170 5.43 24.54 0.56
N GLU A 171 4.37 23.80 0.33
CA GLU A 171 3.18 24.34 -0.32
C GLU A 171 2.54 25.36 0.62
N ILE A 172 2.46 26.60 0.17
CA ILE A 172 1.73 27.66 0.86
C ILE A 172 0.25 27.42 0.61
N GLY A 173 -0.46 26.86 1.60
CA GLY A 173 -1.91 26.77 1.56
C GLY A 173 -2.54 28.16 1.65
N PHE A 174 -3.51 28.46 0.79
CA PHE A 174 -4.24 29.72 0.82
C PHE A 174 -4.99 29.93 2.14
N ASP A 175 -5.25 28.86 2.89
CA ASP A 175 -6.10 28.89 4.07
C ASP A 175 -5.34 29.26 5.37
N HIS A 176 -4.00 29.18 5.37
CA HIS A 176 -3.18 29.49 6.57
C HIS A 176 -1.82 30.10 6.20
N PRO A 177 -1.80 31.26 5.55
CA PRO A 177 -0.55 31.88 5.09
C PRO A 177 0.39 32.29 6.23
N GLU A 178 -0.13 32.53 7.44
CA GLU A 178 0.62 32.98 8.60
C GLU A 178 1.42 31.88 9.31
N THR A 179 1.11 30.61 9.05
CA THR A 179 1.73 29.48 9.76
C THR A 179 2.80 28.76 8.96
N GLN A 180 3.03 29.16 7.71
CA GLN A 180 3.92 28.45 6.81
C GLN A 180 5.25 29.15 6.61
N SER A 181 6.33 28.42 6.90
CA SER A 181 7.67 28.83 6.52
C SER A 181 7.85 28.62 5.01
N CYS A 182 8.18 29.66 4.29
CA CYS A 182 8.59 29.57 2.87
C CYS A 182 10.06 29.17 2.71
N ILE A 183 10.70 28.69 3.76
CA ILE A 183 12.11 28.29 3.74
C ILE A 183 12.21 26.91 3.11
N ALA A 184 12.89 26.82 1.98
CA ALA A 184 13.25 25.57 1.36
C ALA A 184 14.18 24.77 2.29
N THR A 185 13.89 23.48 2.47
CA THR A 185 14.73 22.60 3.29
C THR A 185 15.47 21.60 2.38
N PRO A 186 16.75 21.30 2.67
CA PRO A 186 17.46 20.27 1.91
C PRO A 186 16.76 18.91 2.02
N ALA A 187 16.49 18.30 0.90
CA ALA A 187 15.89 16.97 0.79
C ALA A 187 16.67 16.12 -0.23
N PRO A 188 17.95 15.83 0.03
CA PRO A 188 18.79 15.11 -0.93
C PRO A 188 18.25 13.69 -1.15
N ASP A 189 18.20 13.29 -2.41
CA ASP A 189 17.74 11.98 -2.81
C ASP A 189 18.83 11.17 -3.48
N LYS A 190 18.84 9.87 -3.27
CA LYS A 190 19.78 8.93 -3.94
C LYS A 190 19.41 8.82 -5.42
N TYR A 191 20.25 9.35 -6.30
CA TYR A 191 20.03 9.27 -7.74
C TYR A 191 21.30 8.83 -8.46
N PRO A 192 21.28 7.66 -9.14
CA PRO A 192 22.43 7.22 -9.92
C PRO A 192 22.61 8.14 -11.12
N MET A 193 23.65 8.92 -11.07
CA MET A 193 24.08 9.75 -12.21
C MET A 193 25.05 8.96 -13.08
N ALA A 194 24.97 9.17 -14.40
CA ALA A 194 25.98 8.65 -15.31
C ALA A 194 27.33 9.25 -14.94
N GLY A 195 28.30 8.37 -14.63
CA GLY A 195 29.68 8.73 -14.36
C GLY A 195 30.47 8.98 -15.61
#